data_e15ae0a2f49b0f9176270b0aabbe3069
#
_entry.id   e15ae0a2f49b0f9176270b0aabbe3069
#
_cell.length_a   1.000
_cell.length_b   1.000
_cell.length_c   1.000
_cell.angle_alpha   90.00
_cell.angle_beta   90.00
_cell.angle_gamma   90.00
#
_symmetry.space_group_name_H-M   'P 1'
#
loop_
_entity.id
_entity.type
_entity.pdbx_description
1 polymer ?
#
loop_
_entity_poly.entity_id
_entity_poly.type
_entity_poly.pdbx_seq_one_letter_code
_entity_poly.pdbx_strand_id
1 'polypeptide(L)'
;MVLSWLFGAGAVFDAYVLAFRIPNLARELFAEGALASAFIPTFTRCLTTQGKEEARTLAGISASMIFLITGAFTALGIVFAPLFVNLFAPGFHDVPGKFELAVLLMRIMFPFLVFLALAAQAQGTLFASHRFGIAAVSPALFNIVSVLSGLALGYWFGAATGLSAVRGMAIGVVIGGAAQLGVQLPSVWRAGFGWRPKWNLRANLRNDGVRHILWLMGPAMIGNASGQINVLVTTNFAAGLRDAAGNVMNGPVSWLAYAYRFFALPLGIFGVAIASAALPSISRSAAQNNFAEFRDTLSRSVSMILLLTIPSAVGLAVFGERMIGLVYQHGRFHASDTHETALALTCYAVGLAGYAVLKLIAPAFYTLGDSRTPMMVSIASIVVNGLTAFTMIRFTGLGHAGLALAASAVSTFSAVTLLILIRPRIGGINGRALAVSALKITAAAAVMGVVCRIAGAYFPSKVGGLLMGIPAGIASFWMAATALRIAELREATRLVVSKLGLRA
;
A
#
# COMPACT_ATOMS: atom_id res chain seq x y z
N MET A 1 8.03 9.66 -11.45
CA MET A 1 8.69 10.59 -12.35
C MET A 1 9.58 9.88 -13.38
N VAL A 2 10.72 9.23 -13.00
CA VAL A 2 11.63 8.63 -13.97
C VAL A 2 10.95 7.61 -14.90
N LEU A 3 10.14 6.69 -14.34
CA LEU A 3 9.44 5.68 -15.14
C LEU A 3 8.37 6.29 -16.07
N SER A 4 7.66 7.33 -15.63
CA SER A 4 6.68 8.03 -16.48
C SER A 4 7.36 8.78 -17.63
N TRP A 5 8.50 9.41 -17.35
CA TRP A 5 9.30 10.08 -18.36
C TRP A 5 9.83 9.13 -19.44
N LEU A 6 10.31 7.95 -19.02
CA LEU A 6 10.92 6.95 -19.93
C LEU A 6 9.89 6.16 -20.73
N PHE A 7 8.81 5.75 -20.12
CA PHE A 7 7.89 4.72 -20.67
C PHE A 7 6.47 5.24 -20.89
N GLY A 8 6.11 6.40 -20.31
CA GLY A 8 4.74 6.89 -20.34
C GLY A 8 3.76 5.95 -19.61
N ALA A 9 2.55 5.84 -20.15
CA ALA A 9 1.52 4.89 -19.71
C ALA A 9 1.07 4.05 -20.91
N GLY A 10 1.91 3.12 -21.37
CA GLY A 10 1.67 2.28 -22.53
C GLY A 10 2.03 0.82 -22.31
N ALA A 11 2.07 0.04 -23.39
CA ALA A 11 2.30 -1.41 -23.35
C ALA A 11 3.54 -1.81 -22.53
N VAL A 12 4.64 -1.08 -22.67
CA VAL A 12 5.89 -1.36 -21.96
C VAL A 12 5.74 -1.16 -20.47
N PHE A 13 5.08 -0.09 -20.04
CA PHE A 13 4.91 0.18 -18.60
C PHE A 13 3.83 -0.71 -17.98
N ASP A 14 2.77 -1.06 -18.72
CA ASP A 14 1.78 -2.07 -18.27
C ASP A 14 2.48 -3.41 -18.00
N ALA A 15 3.34 -3.86 -18.92
CA ALA A 15 4.13 -5.08 -18.75
C ALA A 15 5.05 -5.00 -17.53
N TYR A 16 5.72 -3.86 -17.32
CA TYR A 16 6.58 -3.62 -16.16
C TYR A 16 5.79 -3.64 -14.85
N VAL A 17 4.64 -2.96 -14.80
CA VAL A 17 3.79 -2.91 -13.58
C VAL A 17 3.30 -4.31 -13.21
N LEU A 18 2.84 -5.09 -14.17
CA LEU A 18 2.42 -6.48 -13.93
C LEU A 18 3.59 -7.34 -13.46
N ALA A 19 4.73 -7.26 -14.16
CA ALA A 19 5.91 -8.04 -13.87
C ALA A 19 6.47 -7.77 -12.47
N PHE A 20 6.41 -6.52 -12.00
CA PHE A 20 6.80 -6.13 -10.64
C PHE A 20 5.76 -6.56 -9.60
N ARG A 21 4.47 -6.51 -9.94
CA ARG A 21 3.35 -6.72 -9.00
C ARG A 21 3.37 -8.13 -8.39
N ILE A 22 3.61 -9.16 -9.20
CA ILE A 22 3.56 -10.56 -8.72
C ILE A 22 4.68 -10.86 -7.69
N PRO A 23 5.96 -10.58 -7.97
CA PRO A 23 7.01 -10.75 -6.95
C PRO A 23 6.82 -9.83 -5.74
N ASN A 24 6.32 -8.60 -5.93
CA ASN A 24 6.04 -7.67 -4.84
C ASN A 24 4.90 -8.16 -3.93
N LEU A 25 3.88 -8.80 -4.49
CA LEU A 25 2.82 -9.45 -3.72
C LEU A 25 3.41 -10.53 -2.80
N ALA A 26 4.28 -11.37 -3.32
CA ALA A 26 4.97 -12.37 -2.51
C ALA A 26 5.81 -11.70 -1.40
N ARG A 27 6.49 -10.59 -1.70
CA ARG A 27 7.22 -9.78 -0.71
C ARG A 27 6.30 -9.30 0.41
N GLU A 28 5.15 -8.74 0.09
CA GLU A 28 4.19 -8.23 1.09
C GLU A 28 3.61 -9.35 1.94
N LEU A 29 3.37 -10.52 1.37
CA LEU A 29 2.89 -11.68 2.11
C LEU A 29 3.95 -12.26 3.05
N PHE A 30 5.16 -12.49 2.55
CA PHE A 30 6.23 -13.17 3.29
C PHE A 30 7.05 -12.22 4.16
N ALA A 31 7.45 -11.05 3.66
CA ALA A 31 8.46 -10.23 4.29
C ALA A 31 7.91 -9.13 5.19
N GLU A 32 6.93 -8.35 4.77
CA GLU A 32 6.50 -7.17 5.52
C GLU A 32 5.46 -7.44 6.60
N GLY A 33 4.52 -8.35 6.35
CA GLY A 33 3.43 -8.60 7.28
C GLY A 33 3.70 -9.78 8.22
N ALA A 34 3.81 -10.96 7.65
CA ALA A 34 3.86 -12.21 8.40
C ALA A 34 5.20 -12.41 9.13
N LEU A 35 6.32 -12.15 8.44
CA LEU A 35 7.65 -12.35 9.04
C LEU A 35 7.90 -11.37 10.18
N ALA A 36 7.66 -10.08 10.00
CA ALA A 36 7.91 -9.08 11.03
C ALA A 36 7.10 -9.35 12.30
N SER A 37 5.81 -9.67 12.16
CA SER A 37 4.91 -9.95 13.29
C SER A 37 5.24 -11.24 14.04
N ALA A 38 5.82 -12.23 13.36
CA ALA A 38 6.20 -13.51 13.96
C ALA A 38 7.65 -13.54 14.46
N PHE A 39 8.59 -13.00 13.67
CA PHE A 39 10.02 -13.07 13.96
C PHE A 39 10.43 -12.13 15.09
N ILE A 40 10.00 -10.85 15.08
CA ILE A 40 10.47 -9.87 16.06
C ILE A 40 10.14 -10.29 17.49
N PRO A 41 8.89 -10.66 17.86
CA PRO A 41 8.57 -11.09 19.21
C PRO A 41 9.31 -12.37 19.62
N THR A 42 9.38 -13.35 18.71
CA THR A 42 10.05 -14.62 18.97
C THR A 42 11.54 -14.45 19.19
N PHE A 43 12.19 -13.65 18.34
CA PHE A 43 13.61 -13.33 18.47
C PHE A 43 13.91 -12.53 19.73
N THR A 44 13.10 -11.49 20.04
CA THR A 44 13.25 -10.69 21.26
C THR A 44 13.11 -11.57 22.50
N ARG A 45 12.11 -12.44 22.53
CA ARG A 45 11.93 -13.41 23.62
C ARG A 45 13.15 -14.33 23.77
N CYS A 46 13.64 -14.91 22.68
CA CYS A 46 14.84 -15.76 22.71
C CYS A 46 16.06 -14.98 23.23
N LEU A 47 16.25 -13.74 22.76
CA LEU A 47 17.36 -12.88 23.19
C LEU A 47 17.31 -12.55 24.68
N THR A 48 16.12 -12.32 25.24
CA THR A 48 15.95 -11.94 26.65
C THR A 48 15.94 -13.13 27.59
N THR A 49 15.43 -14.29 27.17
CA THR A 49 15.28 -15.47 28.05
C THR A 49 16.38 -16.52 27.90
N GLN A 50 16.93 -16.68 26.70
CA GLN A 50 17.89 -17.74 26.37
C GLN A 50 19.30 -17.19 26.09
N GLY A 51 19.41 -15.86 25.92
CA GLY A 51 20.69 -15.19 25.74
C GLY A 51 21.10 -15.02 24.25
N LYS A 52 22.26 -14.36 24.08
CA LYS A 52 22.72 -13.88 22.78
C LYS A 52 23.13 -14.98 21.80
N GLU A 53 23.71 -16.08 22.26
CA GLU A 53 24.15 -17.17 21.39
C GLU A 53 22.98 -17.99 20.82
N GLU A 54 21.94 -18.23 21.63
CA GLU A 54 20.73 -18.87 21.15
C GLU A 54 19.98 -17.99 20.18
N ALA A 55 19.87 -16.69 20.47
CA ALA A 55 19.28 -15.72 19.55
C ALA A 55 20.06 -15.64 18.22
N ARG A 56 21.40 -15.69 18.26
CA ARG A 56 22.24 -15.77 17.07
C ARG A 56 21.98 -17.03 16.26
N THR A 57 21.84 -18.15 16.95
CA THR A 57 21.49 -19.44 16.34
C THR A 57 20.12 -19.36 15.67
N LEU A 58 19.12 -18.83 16.36
CA LEU A 58 17.77 -18.63 15.81
C LEU A 58 17.79 -17.71 14.58
N ALA A 59 18.53 -16.58 14.63
CA ALA A 59 18.68 -15.68 13.47
C ALA A 59 19.30 -16.39 12.26
N GLY A 60 20.35 -17.21 12.46
CA GLY A 60 21.00 -17.97 11.40
C GLY A 60 20.10 -19.04 10.79
N ILE A 61 19.36 -19.78 11.62
CA ILE A 61 18.38 -20.78 11.15
C ILE A 61 17.25 -20.10 10.38
N SER A 62 16.69 -19.03 10.94
CA SER A 62 15.62 -18.28 10.30
C SER A 62 16.05 -17.71 8.95
N ALA A 63 17.24 -17.13 8.84
CA ALA A 63 17.80 -16.65 7.57
C ALA A 63 17.92 -17.76 6.52
N SER A 64 18.44 -18.94 6.93
CA SER A 64 18.55 -20.09 6.03
C SER A 64 17.18 -20.58 5.57
N MET A 65 16.19 -20.64 6.46
CA MET A 65 14.82 -21.04 6.12
C MET A 65 14.14 -20.04 5.19
N ILE A 66 14.28 -18.74 5.46
CA ILE A 66 13.75 -17.66 4.60
C ILE A 66 14.39 -17.76 3.21
N PHE A 67 15.71 -17.93 3.13
CA PHE A 67 16.42 -18.10 1.87
C PHE A 67 15.90 -19.30 1.07
N LEU A 68 15.74 -20.46 1.72
CA LEU A 68 15.25 -21.68 1.07
C LEU A 68 13.79 -21.53 0.59
N ILE A 69 12.91 -21.01 1.44
CA ILE A 69 11.48 -20.84 1.10
C ILE A 69 11.32 -19.81 0.00
N THR A 70 11.91 -18.62 0.14
CA THR A 70 11.77 -17.55 -0.85
C THR A 70 12.57 -17.85 -2.12
N GLY A 71 13.69 -18.57 -2.01
CA GLY A 71 14.47 -19.08 -3.15
C GLY A 71 13.69 -20.11 -3.96
N ALA A 72 13.05 -21.07 -3.30
CA ALA A 72 12.19 -22.05 -3.96
C ALA A 72 10.99 -21.35 -4.63
N PHE A 73 10.35 -20.41 -3.92
CA PHE A 73 9.24 -19.62 -4.50
C PHE A 73 9.72 -18.77 -5.69
N THR A 74 10.91 -18.18 -5.62
CA THR A 74 11.53 -17.46 -6.73
C THR A 74 11.78 -18.35 -7.93
N ALA A 75 12.37 -19.54 -7.72
CA ALA A 75 12.61 -20.50 -8.78
C ALA A 75 11.30 -20.94 -9.46
N LEU A 76 10.28 -21.29 -8.67
CA LEU A 76 8.94 -21.59 -9.18
C LEU A 76 8.35 -20.39 -9.93
N GLY A 77 8.49 -19.18 -9.38
CA GLY A 77 8.01 -17.94 -10.00
C GLY A 77 8.65 -17.68 -11.38
N ILE A 78 9.94 -17.94 -11.51
CA ILE A 78 10.67 -17.82 -12.79
C ILE A 78 10.18 -18.86 -13.81
N VAL A 79 10.00 -20.11 -13.38
CA VAL A 79 9.52 -21.20 -14.25
C VAL A 79 8.07 -20.94 -14.68
N PHE A 80 7.21 -20.61 -13.74
CA PHE A 80 5.77 -20.40 -13.97
C PHE A 80 5.39 -18.95 -14.34
N ALA A 81 6.37 -18.07 -14.63
CA ALA A 81 6.10 -16.69 -15.05
C ALA A 81 5.09 -16.59 -16.22
N PRO A 82 5.15 -17.42 -17.28
CA PRO A 82 4.15 -17.41 -18.34
C PRO A 82 2.73 -17.71 -17.84
N LEU A 83 2.59 -18.67 -16.91
CA LEU A 83 1.31 -19.02 -16.30
C LEU A 83 0.74 -17.84 -15.49
N PHE A 84 1.57 -17.14 -14.71
CA PHE A 84 1.13 -15.97 -13.97
C PHE A 84 0.69 -14.83 -14.88
N VAL A 85 1.46 -14.53 -15.94
CA VAL A 85 1.06 -13.49 -16.90
C VAL A 85 -0.25 -13.88 -17.60
N ASN A 86 -0.41 -15.13 -18.00
CA ASN A 86 -1.65 -15.61 -18.63
C ASN A 86 -2.85 -15.55 -17.69
N LEU A 87 -2.67 -15.88 -16.41
CA LEU A 87 -3.73 -15.84 -15.40
C LEU A 87 -4.17 -14.41 -15.06
N PHE A 88 -3.22 -13.49 -14.91
CA PHE A 88 -3.48 -12.14 -14.40
C PHE A 88 -3.56 -11.06 -15.48
N ALA A 89 -3.14 -11.34 -16.70
CA ALA A 89 -3.23 -10.43 -17.84
C ALA A 89 -3.40 -11.19 -19.17
N PRO A 90 -4.47 -11.99 -19.35
CA PRO A 90 -4.68 -12.76 -20.59
C PRO A 90 -4.74 -11.88 -21.82
N GLY A 91 -5.27 -10.65 -21.72
CA GLY A 91 -5.31 -9.69 -22.83
C GLY A 91 -3.95 -9.22 -23.35
N PHE A 92 -2.84 -9.51 -22.64
CA PHE A 92 -1.52 -9.15 -23.14
C PHE A 92 -1.08 -9.96 -24.36
N HIS A 93 -1.71 -11.12 -24.62
CA HIS A 93 -1.51 -11.89 -25.85
C HIS A 93 -1.99 -11.16 -27.10
N ASP A 94 -3.01 -10.30 -26.98
CA ASP A 94 -3.59 -9.59 -28.11
C ASP A 94 -2.72 -8.42 -28.58
N VAL A 95 -1.69 -8.06 -27.78
CA VAL A 95 -0.75 -6.96 -28.11
C VAL A 95 0.63 -7.58 -28.42
N PRO A 96 1.13 -7.42 -29.67
CA PRO A 96 2.40 -8.04 -30.09
C PRO A 96 3.57 -7.72 -29.15
N GLY A 97 4.27 -8.73 -28.66
CA GLY A 97 5.45 -8.61 -27.81
C GLY A 97 5.20 -8.21 -26.35
N LYS A 98 3.95 -7.86 -25.96
CA LYS A 98 3.63 -7.40 -24.60
C LYS A 98 3.66 -8.56 -23.60
N PHE A 99 3.14 -9.71 -23.98
CA PHE A 99 3.15 -10.93 -23.15
C PHE A 99 4.57 -11.40 -22.89
N GLU A 100 5.40 -11.54 -23.93
CA GLU A 100 6.78 -11.99 -23.84
C GLU A 100 7.62 -11.02 -23.00
N LEU A 101 7.40 -9.71 -23.17
CA LEU A 101 8.06 -8.68 -22.37
C LEU A 101 7.68 -8.82 -20.89
N ALA A 102 6.39 -8.98 -20.56
CA ALA A 102 5.93 -9.14 -19.18
C ALA A 102 6.53 -10.40 -18.52
N VAL A 103 6.58 -11.53 -19.25
CA VAL A 103 7.22 -12.77 -18.78
C VAL A 103 8.70 -12.56 -18.52
N LEU A 104 9.41 -11.94 -19.46
CA LEU A 104 10.85 -11.68 -19.32
C LEU A 104 11.15 -10.78 -18.12
N LEU A 105 10.44 -9.66 -17.99
CA LEU A 105 10.62 -8.72 -16.89
C LEU A 105 10.29 -9.37 -15.54
N MET A 106 9.25 -10.20 -15.48
CA MET A 106 8.86 -10.94 -14.28
C MET A 106 9.98 -11.91 -13.85
N ARG A 107 10.56 -12.67 -14.79
CA ARG A 107 11.68 -13.58 -14.54
C ARG A 107 12.90 -12.81 -14.00
N ILE A 108 13.21 -11.65 -14.57
CA ILE A 108 14.32 -10.80 -14.10
C ILE A 108 14.06 -10.29 -12.68
N MET A 109 12.82 -9.90 -12.36
CA MET A 109 12.50 -9.29 -11.07
C MET A 109 12.33 -10.30 -9.94
N PHE A 110 11.90 -11.54 -10.17
CA PHE A 110 11.61 -12.50 -9.09
C PHE A 110 12.75 -12.64 -8.05
N PRO A 111 14.05 -12.63 -8.41
CA PRO A 111 15.14 -12.75 -7.44
C PRO A 111 15.15 -11.66 -6.35
N PHE A 112 14.56 -10.46 -6.60
CA PHE A 112 14.52 -9.41 -5.59
C PHE A 112 13.76 -9.83 -4.32
N LEU A 113 12.83 -10.78 -4.43
CA LEU A 113 12.07 -11.31 -3.29
C LEU A 113 12.99 -11.91 -2.21
N VAL A 114 14.00 -12.68 -2.62
CA VAL A 114 14.96 -13.29 -1.68
C VAL A 114 15.71 -12.21 -0.90
N PHE A 115 16.21 -11.20 -1.61
CA PHE A 115 16.95 -10.11 -0.97
C PHE A 115 16.08 -9.31 0.01
N LEU A 116 14.84 -9.00 -0.37
CA LEU A 116 13.96 -8.23 0.49
C LEU A 116 13.44 -9.03 1.69
N ALA A 117 13.19 -10.33 1.53
CA ALA A 117 12.81 -11.18 2.64
C ALA A 117 13.93 -11.30 3.68
N LEU A 118 15.17 -11.46 3.22
CA LEU A 118 16.35 -11.44 4.10
C LEU A 118 16.59 -10.04 4.71
N ALA A 119 16.37 -8.97 3.95
CA ALA A 119 16.45 -7.61 4.46
C ALA A 119 15.40 -7.34 5.56
N ALA A 120 14.18 -7.86 5.42
CA ALA A 120 13.14 -7.74 6.44
C ALA A 120 13.51 -8.49 7.73
N GLN A 121 14.12 -9.67 7.63
CA GLN A 121 14.62 -10.40 8.78
C GLN A 121 15.81 -9.67 9.44
N ALA A 122 16.74 -9.13 8.67
CA ALA A 122 17.84 -8.32 9.17
C ALA A 122 17.31 -7.07 9.91
N GLN A 123 16.31 -6.39 9.33
CA GLN A 123 15.62 -5.26 9.94
C GLN A 123 14.96 -5.65 11.27
N GLY A 124 14.28 -6.79 11.32
CA GLY A 124 13.67 -7.32 12.54
C GLY A 124 14.70 -7.62 13.64
N THR A 125 15.85 -8.20 13.27
CA THR A 125 16.98 -8.43 14.18
C THR A 125 17.54 -7.13 14.76
N LEU A 126 17.68 -6.10 13.91
CA LEU A 126 18.16 -4.77 14.33
C LEU A 126 17.16 -4.06 15.25
N PHE A 127 15.86 -4.12 14.96
CA PHE A 127 14.81 -3.55 15.80
C PHE A 127 14.77 -4.20 17.18
N ALA A 128 14.84 -5.54 17.24
CA ALA A 128 14.91 -6.27 18.50
C ALA A 128 16.21 -5.98 19.30
N SER A 129 17.25 -5.52 18.62
CA SER A 129 18.53 -5.11 19.22
C SER A 129 18.61 -3.59 19.50
N HIS A 130 17.49 -2.85 19.44
CA HIS A 130 17.39 -1.39 19.62
C HIS A 130 18.27 -0.57 18.65
N ARG A 131 18.53 -1.07 17.43
CA ARG A 131 19.32 -0.39 16.39
C ARG A 131 18.43 0.04 15.23
N PHE A 132 17.81 1.20 15.34
CA PHE A 132 16.77 1.64 14.41
C PHE A 132 17.29 2.38 13.16
N GLY A 133 18.41 3.09 13.22
CA GLY A 133 18.84 4.05 12.18
C GLY A 133 18.95 3.45 10.77
N ILE A 134 19.88 2.53 10.55
CA ILE A 134 20.10 1.86 9.25
C ILE A 134 18.86 1.06 8.81
N ALA A 135 18.20 0.40 9.76
CA ALA A 135 17.02 -0.38 9.50
C ALA A 135 15.86 0.47 8.94
N ALA A 136 15.67 1.69 9.47
CA ALA A 136 14.62 2.61 9.03
C ALA A 136 14.93 3.25 7.66
N VAL A 137 16.20 3.49 7.34
CA VAL A 137 16.62 4.14 6.08
C VAL A 137 16.72 3.13 4.91
N SER A 138 16.93 1.85 5.20
CA SER A 138 17.20 0.84 4.18
C SER A 138 16.12 0.71 3.08
N PRO A 139 14.80 0.87 3.33
CA PRO A 139 13.80 0.87 2.26
C PRO A 139 13.91 2.06 1.30
N ALA A 140 14.38 3.22 1.80
CA ALA A 140 14.64 4.37 0.92
C ALA A 140 15.81 4.09 -0.02
N LEU A 141 16.86 3.42 0.47
CA LEU A 141 17.99 3.00 -0.35
C LEU A 141 17.58 2.01 -1.45
N PHE A 142 16.65 1.10 -1.18
CA PHE A 142 16.07 0.24 -2.23
C PHE A 142 15.57 1.07 -3.41
N ASN A 143 14.75 2.09 -3.15
CA ASN A 143 14.19 2.92 -4.22
C ASN A 143 15.25 3.73 -4.96
N ILE A 144 16.18 4.35 -4.23
CA ILE A 144 17.26 5.17 -4.82
C ILE A 144 18.15 4.30 -5.70
N VAL A 145 18.66 3.19 -5.16
CA VAL A 145 19.58 2.31 -5.87
C VAL A 145 18.89 1.63 -7.05
N SER A 146 17.62 1.20 -6.91
CA SER A 146 16.86 0.61 -8.02
C SER A 146 16.75 1.57 -9.19
N VAL A 147 16.44 2.83 -8.94
CA VAL A 147 16.31 3.85 -9.99
C VAL A 147 17.66 4.19 -10.61
N LEU A 148 18.68 4.45 -9.79
CA LEU A 148 20.00 4.84 -10.29
C LEU A 148 20.67 3.71 -11.09
N SER A 149 20.65 2.48 -10.57
CA SER A 149 21.22 1.32 -11.29
C SER A 149 20.40 0.98 -12.55
N GLY A 150 19.09 1.10 -12.47
CA GLY A 150 18.21 0.89 -13.63
C GLY A 150 18.45 1.89 -14.74
N LEU A 151 18.64 3.17 -14.41
CA LEU A 151 19.02 4.23 -15.35
C LEU A 151 20.43 3.98 -15.93
N ALA A 152 21.39 3.66 -15.08
CA ALA A 152 22.75 3.36 -15.53
C ALA A 152 22.75 2.20 -16.53
N LEU A 153 22.10 1.09 -16.21
CA LEU A 153 22.03 -0.07 -17.09
C LEU A 153 21.23 0.18 -18.36
N GLY A 154 20.13 0.93 -18.27
CA GLY A 154 19.28 1.21 -19.42
C GLY A 154 19.84 2.25 -20.39
N TYR A 155 20.59 3.25 -19.90
CA TYR A 155 21.16 4.32 -20.70
C TYR A 155 22.64 4.16 -21.00
N TRP A 156 23.45 3.88 -19.98
CA TRP A 156 24.92 3.84 -20.14
C TRP A 156 25.40 2.57 -20.82
N PHE A 157 24.81 1.45 -20.45
CA PHE A 157 25.16 0.14 -21.00
C PHE A 157 24.19 -0.37 -22.05
N GLY A 158 23.04 0.29 -22.22
CA GLY A 158 21.99 -0.14 -23.14
C GLY A 158 22.43 -0.15 -24.60
N ALA A 159 23.20 0.85 -25.03
CA ALA A 159 23.77 0.94 -26.37
C ALA A 159 24.84 -0.13 -26.62
N ALA A 160 25.64 -0.51 -25.61
CA ALA A 160 26.72 -1.48 -25.73
C ALA A 160 26.26 -2.94 -25.57
N THR A 161 25.18 -3.17 -24.80
CA THR A 161 24.70 -4.53 -24.45
C THR A 161 23.39 -4.92 -25.13
N GLY A 162 22.76 -4.01 -25.89
CA GLY A 162 21.44 -4.22 -26.48
C GLY A 162 20.32 -4.29 -25.44
N LEU A 163 20.59 -3.90 -24.19
CA LEU A 163 19.59 -3.89 -23.12
C LEU A 163 18.64 -2.70 -23.32
N SER A 164 17.37 -3.00 -23.49
CA SER A 164 16.34 -1.94 -23.48
C SER A 164 16.24 -1.29 -22.09
N ALA A 165 15.90 0.01 -22.05
CA ALA A 165 15.75 0.76 -20.79
C ALA A 165 14.85 0.06 -19.76
N VAL A 166 13.79 -0.61 -20.20
CA VAL A 166 12.88 -1.33 -19.31
C VAL A 166 13.52 -2.57 -18.68
N ARG A 167 14.41 -3.27 -19.40
CA ARG A 167 15.17 -4.41 -18.84
C ARG A 167 16.19 -3.90 -17.83
N GLY A 168 16.87 -2.78 -18.12
CA GLY A 168 17.75 -2.11 -17.17
C GLY A 168 17.03 -1.76 -15.87
N MET A 169 15.82 -1.19 -15.96
CA MET A 169 15.00 -0.89 -14.76
C MET A 169 14.58 -2.16 -13.99
N ALA A 170 14.30 -3.26 -14.68
CA ALA A 170 13.98 -4.53 -14.02
C ALA A 170 15.17 -5.12 -13.26
N ILE A 171 16.37 -5.08 -13.84
CA ILE A 171 17.61 -5.48 -13.17
C ILE A 171 17.90 -4.53 -12.00
N GLY A 172 17.65 -3.24 -12.17
CA GLY A 172 17.78 -2.22 -11.13
C GLY A 172 16.97 -2.56 -9.86
N VAL A 173 15.78 -3.13 -10.00
CA VAL A 173 14.97 -3.61 -8.87
C VAL A 173 15.71 -4.68 -8.06
N VAL A 174 16.35 -5.62 -8.74
CA VAL A 174 17.11 -6.69 -8.07
C VAL A 174 18.35 -6.13 -7.35
N ILE A 175 19.08 -5.23 -8.01
CA ILE A 175 20.24 -4.54 -7.42
C ILE A 175 19.81 -3.71 -6.20
N GLY A 176 18.69 -3.02 -6.28
CA GLY A 176 18.12 -2.29 -5.14
C GLY A 176 17.78 -3.18 -3.96
N GLY A 177 17.20 -4.36 -4.23
CA GLY A 177 16.95 -5.37 -3.19
C GLY A 177 18.24 -5.87 -2.53
N ALA A 178 19.26 -6.17 -3.34
CA ALA A 178 20.57 -6.56 -2.84
C ALA A 178 21.23 -5.43 -2.01
N ALA A 179 21.11 -4.17 -2.44
CA ALA A 179 21.64 -3.02 -1.72
C ALA A 179 20.90 -2.79 -0.38
N GLN A 180 19.57 -2.96 -0.35
CA GLN A 180 18.79 -2.86 0.90
C GLN A 180 19.25 -3.87 1.93
N LEU A 181 19.53 -5.10 1.51
CA LEU A 181 20.08 -6.13 2.37
C LEU A 181 21.53 -5.79 2.77
N GLY A 182 22.37 -5.48 1.77
CA GLY A 182 23.80 -5.25 1.95
C GLY A 182 24.12 -4.14 2.96
N VAL A 183 23.36 -3.05 2.96
CA VAL A 183 23.58 -1.94 3.90
C VAL A 183 23.27 -2.30 5.35
N GLN A 184 22.40 -3.29 5.58
CA GLN A 184 22.04 -3.75 6.92
C GLN A 184 23.02 -4.77 7.50
N LEU A 185 23.67 -5.58 6.65
CA LEU A 185 24.57 -6.66 7.08
C LEU A 185 25.70 -6.20 8.04
N PRO A 186 26.42 -5.10 7.77
CA PRO A 186 27.45 -4.63 8.71
C PRO A 186 26.90 -4.31 10.10
N SER A 187 25.69 -3.77 10.16
CA SER A 187 25.03 -3.45 11.43
C SER A 187 24.56 -4.69 12.18
N VAL A 188 24.08 -5.71 11.46
CA VAL A 188 23.73 -7.02 12.02
C VAL A 188 24.99 -7.73 12.57
N TRP A 189 26.12 -7.67 11.86
CA TRP A 189 27.38 -8.22 12.31
C TRP A 189 27.91 -7.51 13.55
N ARG A 190 27.90 -6.16 13.57
CA ARG A 190 28.30 -5.38 14.73
C ARG A 190 27.36 -5.55 15.94
N ALA A 191 26.12 -5.98 15.73
CA ALA A 191 25.23 -6.37 16.81
C ALA A 191 25.54 -7.77 17.37
N GLY A 192 26.38 -8.55 16.67
CA GLY A 192 26.79 -9.89 17.04
C GLY A 192 25.91 -11.00 16.48
N PHE A 193 24.99 -10.68 15.56
CA PHE A 193 24.06 -11.61 14.94
C PHE A 193 24.43 -11.94 13.48
N GLY A 194 25.75 -11.96 13.17
CA GLY A 194 26.23 -12.34 11.85
C GLY A 194 25.66 -13.71 11.43
N TRP A 195 25.17 -13.77 10.21
CA TRP A 195 24.57 -14.98 9.69
C TRP A 195 25.58 -16.12 9.61
N ARG A 196 25.23 -17.23 10.26
CA ARG A 196 25.88 -18.53 10.10
C ARG A 196 24.89 -19.46 9.45
N PRO A 197 24.95 -19.68 8.12
CA PRO A 197 23.98 -20.50 7.42
C PRO A 197 23.92 -21.91 8.02
N LYS A 198 22.71 -22.38 8.29
CA LYS A 198 22.45 -23.76 8.75
C LYS A 198 21.54 -24.44 7.72
N TRP A 199 22.13 -25.33 6.91
CA TRP A 199 21.44 -25.91 5.76
C TRP A 199 20.69 -27.22 6.07
N ASN A 200 20.79 -27.74 7.29
CA ASN A 200 20.07 -28.94 7.69
C ASN A 200 18.58 -28.63 7.94
N LEU A 201 17.78 -28.76 6.87
CA LEU A 201 16.34 -28.44 6.88
C LEU A 201 15.59 -29.21 7.96
N ARG A 202 15.89 -30.51 8.16
CA ARG A 202 15.20 -31.34 9.16
C ARG A 202 15.50 -30.87 10.59
N ALA A 203 16.75 -30.51 10.88
CA ALA A 203 17.15 -29.95 12.17
C ALA A 203 16.54 -28.57 12.40
N ASN A 204 16.52 -27.73 11.36
CA ASN A 204 15.97 -26.38 11.41
C ASN A 204 14.46 -26.39 11.71
N LEU A 205 13.69 -27.30 11.08
CA LEU A 205 12.26 -27.45 11.32
C LEU A 205 11.91 -28.04 12.70
N ARG A 206 12.88 -28.65 13.39
CA ARG A 206 12.71 -29.13 14.79
C ARG A 206 13.00 -28.06 15.82
N ASN A 207 13.58 -26.93 15.43
CA ASN A 207 13.83 -25.81 16.34
C ASN A 207 12.51 -25.16 16.73
N ASP A 208 12.23 -25.08 18.04
CA ASP A 208 10.95 -24.57 18.58
C ASP A 208 10.70 -23.11 18.20
N GLY A 209 11.74 -22.26 18.17
CA GLY A 209 11.63 -20.87 17.75
C GLY A 209 11.19 -20.75 16.28
N VAL A 210 11.76 -21.57 15.38
CA VAL A 210 11.39 -21.60 13.96
C VAL A 210 9.98 -22.12 13.77
N ARG A 211 9.59 -23.20 14.45
CA ARG A 211 8.20 -23.71 14.42
C ARG A 211 7.20 -22.65 14.86
N HIS A 212 7.53 -21.93 15.93
CA HIS A 212 6.68 -20.86 16.44
C HIS A 212 6.54 -19.72 15.44
N ILE A 213 7.65 -19.29 14.78
CA ILE A 213 7.62 -18.28 13.70
C ILE A 213 6.72 -18.76 12.56
N LEU A 214 6.92 -19.98 12.03
CA LEU A 214 6.14 -20.51 10.91
C LEU A 214 4.66 -20.65 11.27
N TRP A 215 4.34 -21.06 12.51
CA TRP A 215 2.96 -21.16 12.97
C TRP A 215 2.26 -19.80 13.05
N LEU A 216 2.95 -18.75 13.51
CA LEU A 216 2.42 -17.38 13.54
C LEU A 216 2.28 -16.75 12.14
N MET A 217 3.19 -17.10 11.23
CA MET A 217 3.18 -16.56 9.86
C MET A 217 1.95 -17.00 9.07
N GLY A 218 1.49 -18.26 9.22
CA GLY A 218 0.39 -18.80 8.43
C GLY A 218 -0.90 -17.95 8.48
N PRO A 219 -1.48 -17.72 9.65
CA PRO A 219 -2.68 -16.87 9.78
C PRO A 219 -2.46 -15.43 9.32
N ALA A 220 -1.28 -14.85 9.58
CA ALA A 220 -0.95 -13.49 9.14
C ALA A 220 -0.88 -13.37 7.61
N MET A 221 -0.34 -14.37 6.92
CA MET A 221 -0.33 -14.43 5.46
C MET A 221 -1.74 -14.49 4.87
N ILE A 222 -2.61 -15.35 5.42
CA ILE A 222 -4.00 -15.47 4.96
C ILE A 222 -4.75 -14.14 5.14
N GLY A 223 -4.56 -13.47 6.28
CA GLY A 223 -5.17 -12.16 6.54
C GLY A 223 -4.77 -11.09 5.52
N ASN A 224 -3.50 -11.08 5.12
CA ASN A 224 -2.98 -10.11 4.15
C ASN A 224 -3.26 -10.49 2.68
N ALA A 225 -3.48 -11.77 2.40
CA ALA A 225 -3.65 -12.28 1.04
C ALA A 225 -4.86 -11.69 0.32
N SER A 226 -5.96 -11.46 1.02
CA SER A 226 -7.21 -10.96 0.42
C SER A 226 -7.05 -9.58 -0.22
N GLY A 227 -6.29 -8.68 0.42
CA GLY A 227 -5.98 -7.37 -0.17
C GLY A 227 -5.21 -7.51 -1.48
N GLN A 228 -4.26 -8.43 -1.51
CA GLN A 228 -3.44 -8.69 -2.69
C GLN A 228 -4.24 -9.35 -3.82
N ILE A 229 -5.15 -10.27 -3.47
CA ILE A 229 -6.06 -10.89 -4.46
C ILE A 229 -6.96 -9.82 -5.08
N ASN A 230 -7.49 -8.87 -4.31
CA ASN A 230 -8.27 -7.75 -4.85
C ASN A 230 -7.48 -6.95 -5.90
N VAL A 231 -6.20 -6.68 -5.63
CA VAL A 231 -5.31 -5.98 -6.57
C VAL A 231 -5.09 -6.80 -7.84
N LEU A 232 -4.94 -8.12 -7.74
CA LEU A 232 -4.78 -9.02 -8.88
C LEU A 232 -6.06 -9.10 -9.73
N VAL A 233 -7.23 -9.21 -9.09
CA VAL A 233 -8.53 -9.18 -9.78
C VAL A 233 -8.68 -7.88 -10.57
N THR A 234 -8.42 -6.74 -9.95
CA THR A 234 -8.45 -5.44 -10.64
C THR A 234 -7.47 -5.38 -11.81
N THR A 235 -6.27 -5.97 -11.65
CA THR A 235 -5.26 -6.01 -12.72
C THR A 235 -5.69 -6.89 -13.89
N ASN A 236 -6.31 -8.03 -13.60
CA ASN A 236 -6.81 -8.94 -14.62
C ASN A 236 -7.87 -8.23 -15.49
N PHE A 237 -8.84 -7.58 -14.87
CA PHE A 237 -9.85 -6.80 -15.60
C PHE A 237 -9.21 -5.64 -16.40
N ALA A 238 -8.25 -4.91 -15.79
CA ALA A 238 -7.58 -3.79 -16.46
C ALA A 238 -6.78 -4.23 -17.69
N ALA A 239 -6.12 -5.39 -17.62
CA ALA A 239 -5.34 -5.95 -18.73
C ALA A 239 -6.21 -6.46 -19.88
N GLY A 240 -7.50 -6.74 -19.63
CA GLY A 240 -8.46 -7.21 -20.63
C GLY A 240 -9.37 -6.11 -21.20
N LEU A 241 -9.20 -4.84 -20.79
CA LEU A 241 -10.02 -3.75 -21.31
C LEU A 241 -9.79 -3.52 -22.79
N ARG A 242 -10.91 -3.32 -23.54
CA ARG A 242 -10.91 -3.11 -24.98
C ARG A 242 -11.43 -1.71 -25.32
N ASP A 243 -10.92 -1.15 -26.41
CA ASP A 243 -11.43 0.09 -27.00
C ASP A 243 -12.74 -0.14 -27.79
N ALA A 244 -13.31 0.91 -28.34
CA ALA A 244 -14.53 0.83 -29.15
C ALA A 244 -14.35 0.00 -30.44
N ALA A 245 -13.11 -0.19 -30.90
CA ALA A 245 -12.79 -1.03 -32.07
C ALA A 245 -12.58 -2.52 -31.69
N GLY A 246 -12.66 -2.86 -30.40
CA GLY A 246 -12.47 -4.22 -29.88
C GLY A 246 -11.00 -4.59 -29.61
N ASN A 247 -10.04 -3.68 -29.80
CA ASN A 247 -8.64 -3.92 -29.53
C ASN A 247 -8.34 -3.78 -28.02
N VAL A 248 -7.39 -4.56 -27.50
CA VAL A 248 -6.94 -4.41 -26.11
C VAL A 248 -6.24 -3.06 -25.93
N MET A 249 -6.71 -2.31 -24.93
CA MET A 249 -6.17 -1.00 -24.61
C MET A 249 -4.78 -1.12 -23.95
N ASN A 250 -3.87 -0.24 -24.34
CA ASN A 250 -2.62 -0.02 -23.63
C ASN A 250 -2.78 1.18 -22.69
N GLY A 251 -2.33 1.05 -21.44
CA GLY A 251 -2.37 2.10 -20.43
C GLY A 251 -3.23 1.84 -19.20
N PRO A 252 -4.34 1.07 -19.25
CA PRO A 252 -5.23 0.90 -18.10
C PRO A 252 -4.53 0.44 -16.82
N VAL A 253 -3.61 -0.52 -16.91
CA VAL A 253 -2.83 -1.01 -15.76
C VAL A 253 -1.91 0.09 -15.23
N SER A 254 -1.31 0.85 -16.14
CA SER A 254 -0.41 1.98 -15.83
C SER A 254 -1.16 3.14 -15.18
N TRP A 255 -2.30 3.57 -15.76
CA TRP A 255 -3.10 4.69 -15.23
C TRP A 255 -3.58 4.41 -13.81
N LEU A 256 -4.07 3.19 -13.56
CA LEU A 256 -4.45 2.76 -12.20
C LEU A 256 -3.26 2.77 -11.25
N ALA A 257 -2.08 2.32 -11.69
CA ALA A 257 -0.88 2.28 -10.85
C ALA A 257 -0.37 3.69 -10.51
N TYR A 258 -0.39 4.63 -11.47
CA TYR A 258 -0.01 6.03 -11.22
C TYR A 258 -1.03 6.74 -10.33
N ALA A 259 -2.33 6.56 -10.56
CA ALA A 259 -3.39 7.12 -9.75
C ALA A 259 -3.30 6.66 -8.29
N TYR A 260 -3.07 5.37 -8.06
CA TYR A 260 -2.97 4.80 -6.71
C TYR A 260 -1.84 5.41 -5.89
N ARG A 261 -0.76 5.87 -6.50
CA ARG A 261 0.35 6.52 -5.78
C ARG A 261 -0.07 7.85 -5.15
N PHE A 262 -0.87 8.67 -5.86
CA PHE A 262 -1.43 9.90 -5.29
C PHE A 262 -2.47 9.60 -4.21
N PHE A 263 -3.33 8.60 -4.45
CA PHE A 263 -4.31 8.13 -3.47
C PHE A 263 -3.64 7.65 -2.17
N ALA A 264 -2.52 6.96 -2.25
CA ALA A 264 -1.81 6.42 -1.10
C ALA A 264 -1.19 7.50 -0.18
N LEU A 265 -0.94 8.73 -0.67
CA LEU A 265 -0.35 9.80 0.13
C LEU A 265 -1.26 10.22 1.30
N PRO A 266 -2.51 10.69 1.10
CA PRO A 266 -3.38 11.04 2.23
C PRO A 266 -3.73 9.82 3.09
N LEU A 267 -3.85 8.64 2.49
CA LEU A 267 -4.10 7.40 3.22
C LEU A 267 -2.98 7.13 4.24
N GLY A 268 -1.72 7.27 3.81
CA GLY A 268 -0.56 7.07 4.68
C GLY A 268 -0.44 8.15 5.76
N ILE A 269 -0.57 9.42 5.37
CA ILE A 269 -0.39 10.56 6.27
C ILE A 269 -1.51 10.62 7.33
N PHE A 270 -2.76 10.39 6.96
CA PHE A 270 -3.89 10.55 7.86
C PHE A 270 -4.43 9.21 8.39
N GLY A 271 -4.72 8.26 7.50
CA GLY A 271 -5.31 6.98 7.90
C GLY A 271 -4.40 6.16 8.79
N VAL A 272 -3.16 5.94 8.33
CA VAL A 272 -2.18 5.13 9.08
C VAL A 272 -1.71 5.84 10.35
N ALA A 273 -1.45 7.16 10.30
CA ALA A 273 -0.97 7.90 11.47
C ALA A 273 -2.00 7.92 12.61
N ILE A 274 -3.28 8.22 12.31
CA ILE A 274 -4.34 8.22 13.32
C ILE A 274 -4.57 6.82 13.87
N ALA A 275 -4.60 5.80 13.00
CA ALA A 275 -4.76 4.42 13.44
C ALA A 275 -3.62 4.00 14.38
N SER A 276 -2.37 4.28 14.02
CA SER A 276 -1.20 3.96 14.85
C SER A 276 -1.20 4.67 16.19
N ALA A 277 -1.69 5.91 16.25
CA ALA A 277 -1.80 6.68 17.49
C ALA A 277 -2.94 6.18 18.40
N ALA A 278 -4.05 5.70 17.82
CA ALA A 278 -5.23 5.26 18.58
C ALA A 278 -5.11 3.81 19.07
N LEU A 279 -4.44 2.92 18.32
CA LEU A 279 -4.37 1.49 18.62
C LEU A 279 -3.83 1.16 20.01
N PRO A 280 -2.81 1.82 20.58
CA PRO A 280 -2.35 1.52 21.95
C PRO A 280 -3.43 1.77 23.02
N SER A 281 -4.21 2.85 22.89
CA SER A 281 -5.32 3.13 23.80
C SER A 281 -6.45 2.13 23.63
N ILE A 282 -6.83 1.81 22.40
CA ILE A 282 -7.85 0.80 22.07
C ILE A 282 -7.43 -0.58 22.65
N SER A 283 -6.15 -0.96 22.48
CA SER A 283 -5.63 -2.23 23.02
C SER A 283 -5.66 -2.29 24.54
N ARG A 284 -5.32 -1.17 25.21
CA ARG A 284 -5.37 -1.07 26.67
C ARG A 284 -6.80 -1.20 27.18
N SER A 285 -7.74 -0.45 26.60
CA SER A 285 -9.16 -0.50 26.97
C SER A 285 -9.75 -1.89 26.74
N ALA A 286 -9.37 -2.59 25.66
CA ALA A 286 -9.75 -3.97 25.38
C ALA A 286 -9.23 -4.92 26.48
N ALA A 287 -7.95 -4.82 26.85
CA ALA A 287 -7.33 -5.66 27.87
C ALA A 287 -7.95 -5.44 29.27
N GLN A 288 -8.44 -4.24 29.54
CA GLN A 288 -9.13 -3.88 30.80
C GLN A 288 -10.63 -4.15 30.78
N ASN A 289 -11.19 -4.68 29.68
CA ASN A 289 -12.62 -4.83 29.43
C ASN A 289 -13.41 -3.52 29.58
N ASN A 290 -12.75 -2.37 29.39
CA ASN A 290 -13.38 -1.04 29.44
C ASN A 290 -13.94 -0.69 28.05
N PHE A 291 -15.09 -1.29 27.72
CA PHE A 291 -15.71 -1.11 26.41
C PHE A 291 -16.29 0.31 26.21
N ALA A 292 -16.53 1.07 27.28
CA ALA A 292 -16.94 2.48 27.16
C ALA A 292 -15.80 3.33 26.58
N GLU A 293 -14.59 3.24 27.16
CA GLU A 293 -13.41 3.95 26.68
C GLU A 293 -12.99 3.45 25.28
N PHE A 294 -13.07 2.14 25.05
CA PHE A 294 -12.83 1.55 23.73
C PHE A 294 -13.72 2.19 22.66
N ARG A 295 -15.03 2.22 22.89
CA ARG A 295 -16.02 2.80 22.00
C ARG A 295 -15.75 4.28 21.73
N ASP A 296 -15.48 5.06 22.78
CA ASP A 296 -15.28 6.48 22.67
C ASP A 296 -13.99 6.79 21.90
N THR A 297 -12.90 6.08 22.19
CA THR A 297 -11.62 6.21 21.46
C THR A 297 -11.78 5.80 19.99
N LEU A 298 -12.44 4.67 19.72
CA LEU A 298 -12.69 4.22 18.36
C LEU A 298 -13.53 5.22 17.56
N SER A 299 -14.67 5.67 18.15
CA SER A 299 -15.57 6.62 17.48
C SER A 299 -14.88 7.94 17.19
N ARG A 300 -14.13 8.48 18.15
CA ARG A 300 -13.36 9.72 17.99
C ARG A 300 -12.30 9.58 16.90
N SER A 301 -11.58 8.47 16.89
CA SER A 301 -10.55 8.23 15.88
C SER A 301 -11.13 8.06 14.47
N VAL A 302 -12.29 7.38 14.33
CA VAL A 302 -13.01 7.30 13.04
C VAL A 302 -13.43 8.69 12.59
N SER A 303 -14.02 9.52 13.46
CA SER A 303 -14.39 10.90 13.13
C SER A 303 -13.20 11.74 12.67
N MET A 304 -12.05 11.62 13.35
CA MET A 304 -10.82 12.32 12.96
C MET A 304 -10.29 11.84 11.59
N ILE A 305 -10.36 10.54 11.32
CA ILE A 305 -10.02 9.99 9.99
C ILE A 305 -10.92 10.62 8.93
N LEU A 306 -12.24 10.65 9.14
CA LEU A 306 -13.19 11.24 8.20
C LEU A 306 -12.96 12.74 7.99
N LEU A 307 -12.66 13.50 9.07
CA LEU A 307 -12.35 14.93 9.00
C LEU A 307 -11.21 15.26 8.06
N LEU A 308 -10.18 14.41 7.98
CA LEU A 308 -9.00 14.66 7.17
C LEU A 308 -9.08 13.98 5.79
N THR A 309 -9.68 12.82 5.71
CA THR A 309 -9.71 12.05 4.45
C THR A 309 -10.79 12.50 3.48
N ILE A 310 -11.97 12.95 3.96
CA ILE A 310 -13.04 13.42 3.05
C ILE A 310 -12.61 14.70 2.30
N PRO A 311 -12.09 15.76 2.96
CA PRO A 311 -11.58 16.92 2.23
C PRO A 311 -10.40 16.57 1.30
N SER A 312 -9.52 15.65 1.74
CA SER A 312 -8.42 15.18 0.90
C SER A 312 -8.93 14.48 -0.37
N ALA A 313 -9.99 13.67 -0.26
CA ALA A 313 -10.62 13.02 -1.40
C ALA A 313 -11.18 14.05 -2.40
N VAL A 314 -11.86 15.07 -1.91
CA VAL A 314 -12.37 16.18 -2.75
C VAL A 314 -11.20 16.95 -3.38
N GLY A 315 -10.15 17.22 -2.62
CA GLY A 315 -8.92 17.86 -3.15
C GLY A 315 -8.26 17.07 -4.26
N LEU A 316 -8.13 15.74 -4.09
CA LEU A 316 -7.60 14.85 -5.13
C LEU A 316 -8.49 14.82 -6.37
N ALA A 317 -9.82 14.83 -6.20
CA ALA A 317 -10.75 14.84 -7.32
C ALA A 317 -10.69 16.16 -8.12
N VAL A 318 -10.55 17.30 -7.44
CA VAL A 318 -10.51 18.62 -8.09
C VAL A 318 -9.15 18.94 -8.70
N PHE A 319 -8.08 18.64 -7.98
CA PHE A 319 -6.72 19.00 -8.40
C PHE A 319 -5.93 17.84 -9.02
N GLY A 320 -6.51 16.63 -9.07
CA GLY A 320 -5.82 15.42 -9.51
C GLY A 320 -5.15 15.56 -10.87
N GLU A 321 -5.85 16.12 -11.86
CA GLU A 321 -5.30 16.30 -13.20
C GLU A 321 -4.09 17.25 -13.22
N ARG A 322 -4.15 18.34 -12.44
CA ARG A 322 -3.03 19.30 -12.33
C ARG A 322 -1.84 18.69 -11.58
N MET A 323 -2.10 17.95 -10.50
CA MET A 323 -1.06 17.28 -9.73
C MET A 323 -0.37 16.21 -10.56
N ILE A 324 -1.13 15.37 -11.25
CA ILE A 324 -0.62 14.32 -12.14
C ILE A 324 0.17 14.97 -13.29
N GLY A 325 -0.41 16.00 -13.89
CA GLY A 325 0.22 16.73 -14.99
C GLY A 325 1.51 17.44 -14.58
N LEU A 326 1.61 17.94 -13.34
CA LEU A 326 2.85 18.55 -12.82
C LEU A 326 3.94 17.50 -12.58
N VAL A 327 3.55 16.33 -12.07
CA VAL A 327 4.50 15.29 -11.63
C VAL A 327 4.90 14.35 -12.75
N TYR A 328 3.97 13.96 -13.62
CA TYR A 328 4.18 12.88 -14.60
C TYR A 328 4.14 13.31 -16.06
N GLN A 329 3.52 14.43 -16.43
CA GLN A 329 3.37 14.83 -17.83
C GLN A 329 4.69 15.37 -18.38
N HIS A 330 5.66 14.48 -18.52
CA HIS A 330 6.99 14.75 -19.08
C HIS A 330 7.44 13.55 -19.93
N GLY A 331 8.24 13.78 -20.95
CA GLY A 331 8.76 12.75 -21.84
C GLY A 331 7.65 12.01 -22.58
N ARG A 332 7.53 10.71 -22.36
CA ARG A 332 6.53 9.84 -23.03
C ARG A 332 5.16 9.80 -22.35
N PHE A 333 4.96 10.52 -21.25
CA PHE A 333 3.67 10.62 -20.59
C PHE A 333 2.89 11.81 -21.14
N HIS A 334 1.84 11.57 -21.91
CA HIS A 334 1.09 12.57 -22.65
C HIS A 334 -0.07 13.18 -21.84
N ALA A 335 -0.72 14.19 -22.40
CA ALA A 335 -1.89 14.82 -21.78
C ALA A 335 -3.08 13.87 -21.68
N SER A 336 -3.26 12.96 -22.65
CA SER A 336 -4.25 11.89 -22.60
C SER A 336 -4.04 10.97 -21.38
N ASP A 337 -2.78 10.57 -21.12
CA ASP A 337 -2.44 9.74 -19.94
C ASP A 337 -2.73 10.48 -18.63
N THR A 338 -2.51 11.81 -18.63
CA THR A 338 -2.82 12.67 -17.48
C THR A 338 -4.32 12.64 -17.19
N HIS A 339 -5.15 12.79 -18.21
CA HIS A 339 -6.61 12.78 -18.10
C HIS A 339 -7.11 11.44 -17.59
N GLU A 340 -6.70 10.34 -18.22
CA GLU A 340 -7.12 8.98 -17.86
C GLU A 340 -6.66 8.60 -16.44
N THR A 341 -5.44 8.99 -16.05
CA THR A 341 -4.93 8.80 -14.69
C THR A 341 -5.70 9.63 -13.67
N ALA A 342 -6.09 10.87 -14.01
CA ALA A 342 -6.88 11.73 -13.13
C ALA A 342 -8.30 11.22 -12.93
N LEU A 343 -8.91 10.66 -13.98
CA LEU A 343 -10.21 10.02 -13.89
C LEU A 343 -10.18 8.82 -12.94
N ALA A 344 -9.17 7.96 -13.06
CA ALA A 344 -8.94 6.86 -12.13
C ALA A 344 -8.71 7.36 -10.69
N LEU A 345 -7.92 8.44 -10.50
CA LEU A 345 -7.66 9.03 -9.20
C LEU A 345 -8.95 9.56 -8.55
N THR A 346 -9.81 10.23 -9.32
CA THR A 346 -11.11 10.73 -8.86
C THR A 346 -11.99 9.57 -8.35
N CYS A 347 -12.02 8.47 -9.10
CA CYS A 347 -12.75 7.27 -8.70
C CYS A 347 -12.17 6.58 -7.45
N TYR A 348 -10.85 6.51 -7.32
CA TYR A 348 -10.21 6.03 -6.09
C TYR A 348 -10.49 6.94 -4.89
N ALA A 349 -10.52 8.25 -5.10
CA ALA A 349 -10.72 9.23 -4.02
C ALA A 349 -12.06 9.02 -3.30
N VAL A 350 -13.10 8.54 -3.99
CA VAL A 350 -14.40 8.20 -3.37
C VAL A 350 -14.24 7.19 -2.23
N GLY A 351 -13.33 6.22 -2.36
CA GLY A 351 -13.08 5.18 -1.36
C GLY A 351 -12.07 5.56 -0.28
N LEU A 352 -11.45 6.74 -0.33
CA LEU A 352 -10.34 7.10 0.56
C LEU A 352 -10.71 7.00 2.05
N ALA A 353 -11.88 7.50 2.41
CA ALA A 353 -12.39 7.42 3.78
C ALA A 353 -12.57 5.96 4.24
N GLY A 354 -13.15 5.11 3.39
CA GLY A 354 -13.30 3.67 3.67
C GLY A 354 -11.96 2.97 3.87
N TYR A 355 -10.99 3.20 2.97
CA TYR A 355 -9.64 2.65 3.11
C TYR A 355 -8.95 3.10 4.41
N ALA A 356 -9.10 4.37 4.79
CA ALA A 356 -8.50 4.91 5.99
C ALA A 356 -9.14 4.35 7.26
N VAL A 357 -10.46 4.21 7.30
CA VAL A 357 -11.18 3.58 8.42
C VAL A 357 -10.78 2.12 8.58
N LEU A 358 -10.56 1.38 7.49
CA LEU A 358 -10.09 -0.01 7.54
C LEU A 358 -8.75 -0.17 8.25
N LYS A 359 -7.84 0.82 8.14
CA LYS A 359 -6.54 0.80 8.82
C LYS A 359 -6.67 0.87 10.34
N LEU A 360 -7.79 1.34 10.85
CA LEU A 360 -8.11 1.40 12.28
C LEU A 360 -8.99 0.22 12.73
N ILE A 361 -10.09 -0.05 11.99
CA ILE A 361 -11.13 -0.95 12.47
C ILE A 361 -10.69 -2.42 12.43
N ALA A 362 -9.92 -2.85 11.42
CA ALA A 362 -9.45 -4.23 11.34
C ALA A 362 -8.49 -4.57 12.49
N PRO A 363 -7.47 -3.76 12.82
CA PRO A 363 -6.67 -3.96 14.03
C PRO A 363 -7.48 -3.89 15.34
N ALA A 364 -8.53 -3.06 15.42
CA ALA A 364 -9.39 -3.01 16.61
C ALA A 364 -10.07 -4.35 16.90
N PHE A 365 -10.49 -5.09 15.87
CA PHE A 365 -10.97 -6.49 16.07
C PHE A 365 -9.88 -7.42 16.62
N TYR A 366 -8.63 -7.25 16.17
CA TYR A 366 -7.52 -8.07 16.65
C TYR A 366 -7.27 -7.86 18.15
N THR A 367 -7.47 -6.63 18.65
CA THR A 367 -7.34 -6.35 20.10
C THR A 367 -8.43 -7.01 20.94
N LEU A 368 -9.58 -7.32 20.33
CA LEU A 368 -10.68 -8.08 20.94
C LEU A 368 -10.50 -9.62 20.78
N GLY A 369 -9.36 -10.07 20.25
CA GLY A 369 -9.09 -11.49 20.00
C GLY A 369 -9.83 -12.07 18.78
N ASP A 370 -10.48 -11.23 17.96
CA ASP A 370 -11.24 -11.67 16.80
C ASP A 370 -10.52 -11.36 15.48
N SER A 371 -9.76 -12.31 15.00
CA SER A 371 -9.16 -12.26 13.66
C SER A 371 -10.09 -12.81 12.56
N ARG A 372 -11.11 -13.61 12.95
CA ARG A 372 -11.98 -14.29 11.98
C ARG A 372 -12.92 -13.31 11.26
N THR A 373 -13.50 -12.38 11.99
CA THR A 373 -14.45 -11.41 11.39
C THR A 373 -13.80 -10.54 10.32
N PRO A 374 -12.64 -9.87 10.55
CA PRO A 374 -11.95 -9.15 9.47
C PRO A 374 -11.55 -10.04 8.30
N MET A 375 -11.11 -11.28 8.57
CA MET A 375 -10.76 -12.24 7.51
C MET A 375 -11.97 -12.58 6.64
N MET A 376 -13.13 -12.88 7.22
CA MET A 376 -14.35 -13.19 6.45
C MET A 376 -14.83 -12.01 5.61
N VAL A 377 -14.80 -10.79 6.17
CA VAL A 377 -15.13 -9.57 5.43
C VAL A 377 -14.15 -9.35 4.29
N SER A 378 -12.87 -9.61 4.50
CA SER A 378 -11.84 -9.51 3.48
C SER A 378 -12.04 -10.53 2.35
N ILE A 379 -12.45 -11.77 2.67
CA ILE A 379 -12.80 -12.79 1.64
C ILE A 379 -14.05 -12.35 0.87
N ALA A 380 -15.10 -11.89 1.57
CA ALA A 380 -16.30 -11.37 0.93
C ALA A 380 -15.99 -10.19 0.01
N SER A 381 -15.02 -9.34 0.39
CA SER A 381 -14.59 -8.19 -0.41
C SER A 381 -14.04 -8.58 -1.79
N ILE A 382 -13.46 -9.78 -1.95
CA ILE A 382 -12.98 -10.29 -3.25
C ILE A 382 -14.16 -10.51 -4.20
N VAL A 383 -15.23 -11.10 -3.67
CA VAL A 383 -16.46 -11.33 -4.46
C VAL A 383 -17.10 -9.98 -4.84
N VAL A 384 -17.19 -9.07 -3.87
CA VAL A 384 -17.71 -7.70 -4.10
C VAL A 384 -16.87 -6.98 -5.15
N ASN A 385 -15.52 -7.11 -5.11
CA ASN A 385 -14.65 -6.53 -6.12
C ASN A 385 -14.91 -7.09 -7.51
N GLY A 386 -14.96 -8.42 -7.65
CA GLY A 386 -15.22 -9.07 -8.93
C GLY A 386 -16.57 -8.66 -9.53
N LEU A 387 -17.63 -8.66 -8.71
CA LEU A 387 -18.97 -8.29 -9.15
C LEU A 387 -19.06 -6.81 -9.54
N THR A 388 -18.53 -5.90 -8.71
CA THR A 388 -18.54 -4.45 -9.00
C THR A 388 -17.66 -4.12 -10.20
N ALA A 389 -16.47 -4.72 -10.32
CA ALA A 389 -15.60 -4.54 -11.48
C ALA A 389 -16.30 -4.99 -12.77
N PHE A 390 -16.88 -6.19 -12.76
CA PHE A 390 -17.64 -6.70 -13.90
C PHE A 390 -18.80 -5.78 -14.27
N THR A 391 -19.59 -5.35 -13.28
CA THR A 391 -20.74 -4.45 -13.48
C THR A 391 -20.29 -3.09 -14.04
N MET A 392 -19.20 -2.50 -13.51
CA MET A 392 -18.69 -1.21 -13.98
C MET A 392 -18.19 -1.30 -15.42
N ILE A 393 -17.48 -2.36 -15.79
CA ILE A 393 -17.00 -2.54 -17.18
C ILE A 393 -18.16 -2.77 -18.12
N ARG A 394 -19.13 -3.63 -17.74
CA ARG A 394 -20.18 -4.09 -18.66
C ARG A 394 -21.27 -3.06 -18.89
N PHE A 395 -21.62 -2.25 -17.86
CA PHE A 395 -22.84 -1.43 -17.89
C PHE A 395 -22.59 0.07 -17.84
N THR A 396 -21.38 0.55 -17.43
CA THR A 396 -21.17 1.99 -17.24
C THR A 396 -20.29 2.65 -18.31
N GLY A 397 -19.53 1.88 -19.08
CA GLY A 397 -18.58 2.41 -20.05
C GLY A 397 -17.37 3.15 -19.42
N LEU A 398 -17.21 3.11 -18.08
CA LEU A 398 -16.15 3.83 -17.35
C LEU A 398 -14.75 3.17 -17.51
N GLY A 399 -14.67 1.98 -18.12
CA GLY A 399 -13.40 1.31 -18.35
C GLY A 399 -12.57 1.17 -17.08
N HIS A 400 -11.30 1.61 -17.13
CA HIS A 400 -10.37 1.54 -15.99
C HIS A 400 -10.79 2.41 -14.80
N ALA A 401 -11.49 3.52 -15.02
CA ALA A 401 -12.02 4.34 -13.93
C ALA A 401 -13.12 3.60 -13.16
N GLY A 402 -13.92 2.77 -13.83
CA GLY A 402 -14.87 1.88 -13.19
C GLY A 402 -14.20 0.85 -12.28
N LEU A 403 -13.00 0.38 -12.62
CA LEU A 403 -12.20 -0.50 -11.74
C LEU A 403 -11.71 0.22 -10.48
N ALA A 404 -11.30 1.49 -10.61
CA ALA A 404 -10.94 2.32 -9.46
C ALA A 404 -12.16 2.55 -8.55
N LEU A 405 -13.34 2.76 -9.14
CA LEU A 405 -14.60 2.91 -8.40
C LEU A 405 -15.02 1.59 -7.72
N ALA A 406 -14.79 0.43 -8.36
CA ALA A 406 -15.02 -0.87 -7.74
C ALA A 406 -14.13 -1.07 -6.50
N ALA A 407 -12.86 -0.69 -6.57
CA ALA A 407 -11.96 -0.72 -5.41
C ALA A 407 -12.45 0.22 -4.28
N SER A 408 -13.00 1.38 -4.62
CA SER A 408 -13.63 2.30 -3.67
C SER A 408 -14.89 1.71 -3.03
N ALA A 409 -15.71 1.02 -3.79
CA ALA A 409 -16.89 0.32 -3.29
C ALA A 409 -16.51 -0.80 -2.31
N VAL A 410 -15.47 -1.58 -2.63
CA VAL A 410 -14.91 -2.64 -1.79
C VAL A 410 -14.44 -2.09 -0.44
N SER A 411 -13.67 -0.99 -0.45
CA SER A 411 -13.17 -0.40 0.79
C SER A 411 -14.29 0.15 1.67
N THR A 412 -15.27 0.79 1.07
CA THR A 412 -16.45 1.32 1.77
C THR A 412 -17.30 0.19 2.32
N PHE A 413 -17.58 -0.85 1.52
CA PHE A 413 -18.28 -2.06 1.97
C PHE A 413 -17.58 -2.68 3.19
N SER A 414 -16.27 -2.92 3.10
CA SER A 414 -15.51 -3.55 4.16
C SER A 414 -15.49 -2.69 5.45
N ALA A 415 -15.29 -1.37 5.32
CA ALA A 415 -15.29 -0.45 6.46
C ALA A 415 -16.67 -0.40 7.15
N VAL A 416 -17.74 -0.25 6.37
CA VAL A 416 -19.11 -0.20 6.91
C VAL A 416 -19.50 -1.51 7.55
N THR A 417 -19.20 -2.65 6.90
CA THR A 417 -19.50 -3.98 7.43
C THR A 417 -18.78 -4.21 8.75
N LEU A 418 -17.48 -3.90 8.85
CA LEU A 418 -16.73 -4.04 10.10
C LEU A 418 -17.25 -3.09 11.18
N LEU A 419 -17.61 -1.84 10.85
CA LEU A 419 -18.24 -0.90 11.79
C LEU A 419 -19.59 -1.42 12.32
N ILE A 420 -20.36 -2.12 11.51
CA ILE A 420 -21.61 -2.75 11.95
C ILE A 420 -21.32 -3.95 12.86
N LEU A 421 -20.39 -4.81 12.47
CA LEU A 421 -20.08 -6.07 13.18
C LEU A 421 -19.36 -5.85 14.52
N ILE A 422 -18.68 -4.71 14.72
CA ILE A 422 -18.04 -4.42 16.01
C ILE A 422 -19.06 -3.96 17.07
N ARG A 423 -20.21 -3.38 16.65
CA ARG A 423 -21.23 -2.82 17.57
C ARG A 423 -21.64 -3.76 18.70
N PRO A 424 -22.06 -5.01 18.44
CA PRO A 424 -22.52 -5.90 19.50
C PRO A 424 -21.42 -6.29 20.49
N ARG A 425 -20.15 -6.18 20.07
CA ARG A 425 -18.99 -6.58 20.89
C ARG A 425 -18.55 -5.52 21.89
N ILE A 426 -18.82 -4.25 21.59
CA ILE A 426 -18.40 -3.10 22.44
C ILE A 426 -19.58 -2.33 23.02
N GLY A 427 -20.79 -2.91 22.98
CA GLY A 427 -21.98 -2.27 23.50
C GLY A 427 -22.49 -1.07 22.68
N GLY A 428 -22.17 -1.06 21.37
CA GLY A 428 -22.60 -0.01 20.42
C GLY A 428 -21.43 0.86 19.92
N ILE A 429 -21.72 1.65 18.92
CA ILE A 429 -20.91 2.81 18.49
C ILE A 429 -21.86 3.98 18.36
N ASN A 430 -21.36 5.21 18.57
CA ASN A 430 -22.17 6.43 18.40
C ASN A 430 -22.50 6.69 16.90
N GLY A 431 -23.14 5.69 16.25
CA GLY A 431 -23.32 5.64 14.80
C GLY A 431 -24.09 6.86 14.25
N ARG A 432 -25.12 7.37 15.01
CA ARG A 432 -25.85 8.57 14.60
C ARG A 432 -24.95 9.81 14.63
N ALA A 433 -24.12 9.95 15.66
CA ALA A 433 -23.17 11.05 15.76
C ALA A 433 -22.12 10.99 14.65
N LEU A 434 -21.57 9.78 14.37
CA LEU A 434 -20.63 9.54 13.26
C LEU A 434 -21.24 9.88 11.90
N ALA A 435 -22.49 9.48 11.65
CA ALA A 435 -23.18 9.77 10.39
C ALA A 435 -23.45 11.28 10.22
N VAL A 436 -23.88 11.95 11.28
CA VAL A 436 -24.09 13.41 11.25
C VAL A 436 -22.78 14.14 11.05
N SER A 437 -21.70 13.71 11.72
CA SER A 437 -20.36 14.28 11.53
C SER A 437 -19.86 14.07 10.10
N ALA A 438 -19.96 12.86 9.56
CA ALA A 438 -19.61 12.56 8.18
C ALA A 438 -20.38 13.43 7.17
N LEU A 439 -21.68 13.61 7.39
CA LEU A 439 -22.51 14.45 6.52
C LEU A 439 -22.07 15.92 6.56
N LYS A 440 -21.83 16.48 7.76
CA LYS A 440 -21.33 17.85 7.92
C LYS A 440 -19.95 18.04 7.27
N ILE A 441 -19.03 17.08 7.47
CA ILE A 441 -17.69 17.11 6.87
C ILE A 441 -17.81 17.05 5.34
N THR A 442 -18.69 16.20 4.80
CA THR A 442 -18.93 16.11 3.36
C THR A 442 -19.49 17.40 2.80
N ALA A 443 -20.44 18.05 3.49
CA ALA A 443 -20.99 19.34 3.09
C ALA A 443 -19.90 20.44 3.09
N ALA A 444 -19.07 20.51 4.14
CA ALA A 444 -17.94 21.45 4.18
C ALA A 444 -16.91 21.17 3.08
N ALA A 445 -16.62 19.90 2.79
CA ALA A 445 -15.72 19.49 1.73
C ALA A 445 -16.30 19.80 0.33
N ALA A 446 -17.61 19.71 0.14
CA ALA A 446 -18.27 20.12 -1.10
C ALA A 446 -18.10 21.63 -1.36
N VAL A 447 -18.29 22.47 -0.33
CA VAL A 447 -18.02 23.91 -0.40
C VAL A 447 -16.56 24.17 -0.77
N MET A 448 -15.63 23.47 -0.11
CA MET A 448 -14.21 23.51 -0.45
C MET A 448 -13.97 23.15 -1.93
N GLY A 449 -14.61 22.10 -2.42
CA GLY A 449 -14.46 21.64 -3.80
C GLY A 449 -14.89 22.70 -4.83
N VAL A 450 -16.00 23.39 -4.56
CA VAL A 450 -16.49 24.51 -5.39
C VAL A 450 -15.46 25.65 -5.40
N VAL A 451 -14.99 26.07 -4.23
CA VAL A 451 -13.96 27.14 -4.11
C VAL A 451 -12.68 26.76 -4.82
N CYS A 452 -12.21 25.52 -4.63
CA CYS A 452 -11.03 25.00 -5.32
C CYS A 452 -11.19 25.01 -6.85
N ARG A 453 -12.36 24.65 -7.36
CA ARG A 453 -12.66 24.67 -8.80
C ARG A 453 -12.67 26.08 -9.36
N ILE A 454 -13.28 27.03 -8.65
CA ILE A 454 -13.31 28.45 -9.02
C ILE A 454 -11.90 29.03 -8.99
N ALA A 455 -11.16 28.87 -7.88
CA ALA A 455 -9.79 29.33 -7.77
C ALA A 455 -8.88 28.72 -8.86
N GLY A 456 -9.09 27.44 -9.17
CA GLY A 456 -8.42 26.77 -10.24
C GLY A 456 -8.72 27.36 -11.63
N ALA A 457 -9.93 27.82 -11.89
CA ALA A 457 -10.30 28.44 -13.17
C ALA A 457 -9.64 29.81 -13.37
N TYR A 458 -9.47 30.58 -12.29
CA TYR A 458 -8.77 31.88 -12.34
C TYR A 458 -7.26 31.77 -12.61
N PHE A 459 -6.64 30.65 -12.26
CA PHE A 459 -5.22 30.42 -12.46
C PHE A 459 -4.99 29.26 -13.44
N PRO A 460 -4.88 29.51 -14.76
CA PRO A 460 -4.81 28.46 -15.77
C PRO A 460 -3.50 27.66 -15.72
N SER A 461 -2.42 28.19 -15.13
CA SER A 461 -1.17 27.44 -14.97
C SER A 461 -1.33 26.33 -13.93
N LYS A 462 -0.71 25.14 -14.19
CA LYS A 462 -0.76 24.00 -13.27
C LYS A 462 -0.25 24.37 -11.87
N VAL A 463 0.88 25.07 -11.81
CA VAL A 463 1.53 25.50 -10.56
C VAL A 463 0.71 26.57 -9.86
N GLY A 464 0.30 27.62 -10.55
CA GLY A 464 -0.48 28.72 -9.99
C GLY A 464 -1.83 28.24 -9.44
N GLY A 465 -2.52 27.36 -10.18
CA GLY A 465 -3.78 26.78 -9.73
C GLY A 465 -3.65 25.92 -8.47
N LEU A 466 -2.53 25.22 -8.27
CA LEU A 466 -2.24 24.46 -7.05
C LEU A 466 -1.84 25.39 -5.89
N LEU A 467 -0.92 26.34 -6.13
CA LEU A 467 -0.41 27.26 -5.09
C LEU A 467 -1.51 28.15 -4.51
N MET A 468 -2.48 28.57 -5.30
CA MET A 468 -3.60 29.40 -4.82
C MET A 468 -4.81 28.55 -4.42
N GLY A 469 -5.09 27.50 -5.16
CA GLY A 469 -6.27 26.66 -4.91
C GLY A 469 -6.18 25.83 -3.64
N ILE A 470 -5.02 25.29 -3.28
CA ILE A 470 -4.88 24.47 -2.07
C ILE A 470 -5.08 25.34 -0.79
N PRO A 471 -4.39 26.48 -0.61
CA PRO A 471 -4.66 27.36 0.54
C PRO A 471 -6.11 27.87 0.59
N ALA A 472 -6.66 28.29 -0.55
CA ALA A 472 -8.06 28.72 -0.64
C ALA A 472 -9.03 27.60 -0.24
N GLY A 473 -8.74 26.37 -0.66
CA GLY A 473 -9.49 25.19 -0.25
C GLY A 473 -9.42 24.93 1.24
N ILE A 474 -8.22 24.96 1.83
CA ILE A 474 -8.04 24.79 3.27
C ILE A 474 -8.80 25.84 4.05
N ALA A 475 -8.69 27.12 3.65
CA ALA A 475 -9.38 28.22 4.30
C ALA A 475 -10.90 28.09 4.20
N SER A 476 -11.43 27.76 3.02
CA SER A 476 -12.87 27.58 2.79
C SER A 476 -13.44 26.37 3.56
N PHE A 477 -12.68 25.24 3.59
CA PHE A 477 -13.06 24.10 4.42
C PHE A 477 -13.11 24.46 5.89
N TRP A 478 -12.08 25.17 6.39
CA TRP A 478 -12.03 25.62 7.78
C TRP A 478 -13.22 26.52 8.14
N MET A 479 -13.53 27.50 7.29
CA MET A 479 -14.70 28.39 7.49
C MET A 479 -16.02 27.60 7.48
N ALA A 480 -16.23 26.74 6.50
CA ALA A 480 -17.43 25.93 6.40
C ALA A 480 -17.58 24.96 7.58
N ALA A 481 -16.49 24.31 7.99
CA ALA A 481 -16.47 23.38 9.11
C ALA A 481 -16.74 24.08 10.45
N THR A 482 -16.26 25.31 10.62
CA THR A 482 -16.57 26.16 11.79
C THR A 482 -18.03 26.59 11.79
N ALA A 483 -18.57 27.01 10.65
CA ALA A 483 -19.99 27.39 10.51
C ALA A 483 -20.93 26.20 10.80
N LEU A 484 -20.59 25.01 10.34
CA LEU A 484 -21.34 23.77 10.61
C LEU A 484 -21.11 23.21 12.02
N ARG A 485 -20.29 23.88 12.83
CA ARG A 485 -19.96 23.49 14.21
C ARG A 485 -19.49 22.04 14.30
N ILE A 486 -18.51 21.66 13.46
CA ILE A 486 -17.91 20.32 13.48
C ILE A 486 -17.05 20.20 14.74
N ALA A 487 -17.42 19.27 15.63
CA ALA A 487 -16.78 19.12 16.95
C ALA A 487 -15.32 18.67 16.82
N GLU A 488 -15.04 17.78 15.88
CA GLU A 488 -13.73 17.21 15.61
C GLU A 488 -12.71 18.28 15.18
N LEU A 489 -13.14 19.32 14.46
CA LEU A 489 -12.27 20.43 14.08
C LEU A 489 -11.77 21.20 15.30
N ARG A 490 -12.64 21.45 16.28
CA ARG A 490 -12.26 22.13 17.53
C ARG A 490 -11.25 21.30 18.34
N GLU A 491 -11.46 19.99 18.37
CA GLU A 491 -10.55 19.06 19.04
C GLU A 491 -9.17 19.02 18.35
N ALA A 492 -9.16 18.89 17.02
CA ALA A 492 -7.92 18.94 16.23
C ALA A 492 -7.17 20.26 16.46
N THR A 493 -7.86 21.39 16.46
CA THR A 493 -7.27 22.70 16.72
C THR A 493 -6.64 22.78 18.12
N ARG A 494 -7.35 22.33 19.15
CA ARG A 494 -6.83 22.31 20.53
C ARG A 494 -5.55 21.47 20.64
N LEU A 495 -5.52 20.30 19.99
CA LEU A 495 -4.34 19.44 19.99
C LEU A 495 -3.14 20.10 19.31
N VAL A 496 -3.33 20.83 18.22
CA VAL A 496 -2.26 21.55 17.53
C VAL A 496 -1.78 22.73 18.39
N VAL A 497 -2.68 23.56 18.90
CA VAL A 497 -2.37 24.73 19.73
C VAL A 497 -1.64 24.33 21.00
N SER A 498 -2.07 23.24 21.67
CA SER A 498 -1.40 22.75 22.89
C SER A 498 0.03 22.25 22.64
N LYS A 499 0.27 21.59 21.47
CA LYS A 499 1.61 21.13 21.09
C LYS A 499 2.56 22.25 20.66
N LEU A 500 2.01 23.35 20.13
CA LEU A 500 2.79 24.54 19.76
C LEU A 500 3.10 25.46 20.94
N GLY A 501 2.65 25.11 22.16
CA GLY A 501 2.86 25.92 23.35
C GLY A 501 2.09 27.26 23.35
N LEU A 502 1.20 27.45 22.38
CA LEU A 502 0.32 28.61 22.33
C LEU A 502 -0.85 28.37 23.30
N ARG A 503 -0.97 29.22 24.33
CA ARG A 503 -2.11 29.19 25.24
C ARG A 503 -3.38 29.54 24.43
N ALA A 504 -4.37 28.66 24.49
CA ALA A 504 -5.70 28.89 23.93
C ALA A 504 -6.50 29.89 24.78
#